data_3dd3f2ebba50587e7402e97021106c10
#
_entry.id   3dd3f2ebba50587e7402e97021106c10
#
_cell.length_a   1.000
_cell.length_b   1.000
_cell.length_c   1.000
_cell.angle_alpha   90.00
_cell.angle_beta   90.00
_cell.angle_gamma   90.00
#
_symmetry.space_group_name_H-M   'P 1'
#
loop_
_entity.id
_entity.type
_entity.pdbx_description
1 polymer ?
#
loop_
_entity_poly.entity_id
_entity_poly.type
_entity_poly.pdbx_seq_one_letter_code
_entity_poly.pdbx_strand_id
1 'polypeptide(L)'
;MKSLKYYLMALAGIAMLNACSDDDPVPGNPTMDFQAEPSSALFGDSLPFTIKASDADVPLSTLKARLYFSDEMVSETIIRTKVNGQDYTGKIYVPYLANIPNGTATLKFILQNINFTITEKSYDVALSRPDFPYLTLISGDQEYRMEKVAANQYSVTGEFAQKVKGYIKAPKVGANGNEINFGWSNGAIISSRSSDSSTVSTHPRRRGSTSDERSATRYT
;
A
#
# COMPACT_ATOMS: atom_id res chain seq x y z
N MET A 1 20.03 -66.71 40.25
CA MET A 1 20.69 -65.96 39.15
C MET A 1 19.76 -65.58 38.02
N LYS A 2 18.53 -66.06 37.91
CA LYS A 2 17.57 -65.61 36.81
C LYS A 2 16.91 -64.31 37.13
N SER A 3 16.65 -63.93 38.35
CA SER A 3 16.01 -62.66 38.72
C SER A 3 16.89 -61.42 38.55
N LEU A 4 18.20 -61.54 38.68
CA LEU A 4 19.12 -60.39 38.52
C LEU A 4 19.15 -59.87 37.06
N LYS A 5 18.94 -60.75 36.09
CA LYS A 5 18.90 -60.38 34.66
C LYS A 5 17.66 -59.53 34.33
N TYR A 6 16.54 -59.78 34.96
CA TYR A 6 15.34 -59.01 34.73
C TYR A 6 15.39 -57.61 35.38
N TYR A 7 16.06 -57.49 36.55
CA TYR A 7 16.31 -56.18 37.18
C TYR A 7 17.28 -55.31 36.36
N LEU A 8 18.30 -55.91 35.75
CA LEU A 8 19.23 -55.22 34.88
C LEU A 8 18.58 -54.77 33.57
N MET A 9 17.66 -55.58 33.01
CA MET A 9 16.88 -55.18 31.81
C MET A 9 15.85 -54.12 32.14
N ALA A 10 15.21 -54.14 33.29
CA ALA A 10 14.26 -53.09 33.72
C ALA A 10 14.97 -51.74 33.97
N LEU A 11 16.19 -51.77 34.55
CA LEU A 11 16.96 -50.54 34.79
C LEU A 11 17.48 -49.92 33.49
N ALA A 12 17.85 -50.74 32.48
CA ALA A 12 18.24 -50.25 31.16
C ALA A 12 17.08 -49.63 30.35
N GLY A 13 15.84 -50.14 30.59
CA GLY A 13 14.61 -49.58 29.96
C GLY A 13 14.21 -48.21 30.49
N ILE A 14 14.49 -47.93 31.76
CA ILE A 14 14.18 -46.62 32.39
C ILE A 14 15.18 -45.55 31.98
N ALA A 15 16.43 -45.91 31.67
CA ALA A 15 17.46 -44.95 31.23
C ALA A 15 17.23 -44.43 29.81
N MET A 16 16.39 -45.10 29.02
CA MET A 16 16.08 -44.63 27.64
C MET A 16 14.90 -43.66 27.56
N LEU A 17 14.16 -43.44 28.66
CA LEU A 17 13.01 -42.51 28.67
C LEU A 17 13.38 -41.05 28.98
N ASN A 18 14.64 -40.77 29.34
CA ASN A 18 15.10 -39.41 29.60
C ASN A 18 15.89 -38.79 28.42
N ALA A 19 15.82 -39.37 27.24
CA ALA A 19 16.51 -38.85 26.05
C ALA A 19 15.60 -38.04 25.12
N CYS A 20 14.40 -37.63 25.59
CA CYS A 20 13.75 -36.44 25.01
C CYS A 20 14.34 -35.24 25.76
N SER A 21 15.44 -34.70 25.32
CA SER A 21 15.69 -33.28 25.55
C SER A 21 14.57 -32.57 24.82
N ASP A 22 13.61 -32.04 25.57
CA ASP A 22 12.72 -30.99 25.07
C ASP A 22 13.62 -29.78 24.81
N ASP A 23 14.34 -29.80 23.67
CA ASP A 23 14.88 -28.60 23.08
C ASP A 23 13.67 -27.80 22.55
N ASP A 24 12.96 -27.18 23.48
CA ASP A 24 11.96 -26.19 23.13
C ASP A 24 12.65 -25.16 22.26
N PRO A 25 12.14 -24.91 21.05
CA PRO A 25 12.79 -23.98 20.13
C PRO A 25 12.88 -22.60 20.79
N VAL A 26 14.09 -22.06 20.88
CA VAL A 26 14.32 -20.71 21.39
C VAL A 26 13.42 -19.76 20.62
N PRO A 27 12.53 -18.99 21.27
CA PRO A 27 11.60 -18.13 20.53
C PRO A 27 12.31 -17.00 19.78
N GLY A 28 13.48 -16.57 20.23
CA GLY A 28 14.20 -15.42 19.73
C GLY A 28 13.55 -14.09 20.19
N ASN A 29 14.16 -12.99 19.78
CA ASN A 29 13.67 -11.64 20.05
C ASN A 29 13.96 -10.72 18.85
N PRO A 30 13.16 -10.78 17.79
CA PRO A 30 13.37 -9.93 16.62
C PRO A 30 13.20 -8.45 16.98
N THR A 31 14.12 -7.61 16.51
CA THR A 31 14.17 -6.17 16.78
C THR A 31 14.21 -5.35 15.49
N MET A 32 13.62 -4.16 15.53
CA MET A 32 13.56 -3.22 14.40
C MET A 32 14.04 -1.85 14.82
N ASP A 33 15.08 -1.33 14.13
CA ASP A 33 15.58 0.02 14.28
C ASP A 33 15.30 0.81 13.00
N PHE A 34 14.58 1.91 13.11
CA PHE A 34 14.19 2.74 11.97
C PHE A 34 15.21 3.87 11.78
N GLN A 35 15.66 4.07 10.53
CA GLN A 35 16.52 5.21 10.20
C GLN A 35 15.75 6.55 10.24
N ALA A 36 14.46 6.51 9.85
CA ALA A 36 13.54 7.63 9.95
C ALA A 36 12.11 7.09 10.18
N GLU A 37 11.37 7.76 11.06
CA GLU A 37 9.98 7.42 11.31
C GLU A 37 9.09 8.03 10.22
N PRO A 38 8.24 7.22 9.57
CA PRO A 38 7.30 7.73 8.57
C PRO A 38 6.23 8.58 9.24
N SER A 39 6.01 9.80 8.76
CA SER A 39 5.06 10.74 9.36
C SER A 39 3.99 11.26 8.42
N SER A 40 4.25 11.33 7.11
CA SER A 40 3.29 11.83 6.13
C SER A 40 3.52 11.26 4.74
N ALA A 41 2.45 11.18 3.94
CA ALA A 41 2.51 10.78 2.54
C ALA A 41 1.36 11.40 1.74
N LEU A 42 1.51 11.43 0.41
CA LEU A 42 0.45 11.79 -0.52
C LEU A 42 -0.26 10.54 -1.03
N PHE A 43 -1.57 10.61 -1.19
CA PHE A 43 -2.31 9.59 -1.94
C PHE A 43 -1.72 9.44 -3.35
N GLY A 44 -1.48 8.22 -3.78
CA GLY A 44 -0.88 7.90 -5.08
C GLY A 44 0.64 7.81 -5.10
N ASP A 45 1.32 8.22 -4.05
CA ASP A 45 2.77 8.06 -3.88
C ASP A 45 3.12 6.73 -3.21
N SER A 46 4.40 6.43 -3.10
CA SER A 46 4.94 5.32 -2.33
C SER A 46 5.84 5.86 -1.23
N LEU A 47 5.54 5.49 0.00
CA LEU A 47 6.31 5.88 1.19
C LEU A 47 7.51 4.93 1.36
N PRO A 48 8.76 5.41 1.18
CA PRO A 48 9.93 4.60 1.39
C PRO A 48 10.20 4.39 2.88
N PHE A 49 10.83 3.27 3.21
CA PHE A 49 11.32 2.98 4.56
C PHE A 49 12.64 2.22 4.52
N THR A 50 13.43 2.37 5.57
CA THR A 50 14.65 1.61 5.82
C THR A 50 14.68 1.19 7.27
N ILE A 51 14.81 -0.13 7.50
CA ILE A 51 14.73 -0.75 8.80
C ILE A 51 15.91 -1.69 8.97
N LYS A 52 16.71 -1.48 10.00
CA LYS A 52 17.70 -2.45 10.42
C LYS A 52 16.98 -3.52 11.26
N ALA A 53 16.98 -4.75 10.76
CA ALA A 53 16.29 -5.86 11.40
C ALA A 53 17.31 -6.86 11.94
N SER A 54 17.14 -7.30 13.19
CA SER A 54 18.01 -8.29 13.83
C SER A 54 17.27 -9.17 14.84
N ASP A 55 17.79 -10.36 15.05
CA ASP A 55 17.44 -11.29 16.10
C ASP A 55 18.73 -12.00 16.49
N ALA A 56 19.08 -11.96 17.77
CA ALA A 56 20.38 -12.50 18.24
C ALA A 56 20.46 -14.02 18.15
N ASP A 57 19.33 -14.69 18.35
CA ASP A 57 19.28 -16.13 18.63
C ASP A 57 18.69 -16.94 17.47
N VAL A 58 17.79 -16.32 16.69
CA VAL A 58 16.99 -17.03 15.68
C VAL A 58 17.06 -16.30 14.33
N PRO A 59 17.29 -17.02 13.22
CA PRO A 59 17.27 -16.39 11.90
C PRO A 59 15.94 -15.68 11.60
N LEU A 60 16.04 -14.49 10.99
CA LEU A 60 14.89 -13.74 10.54
C LEU A 60 14.20 -14.45 9.35
N SER A 61 12.92 -14.18 9.15
CA SER A 61 12.09 -14.75 8.08
C SER A 61 11.53 -13.68 7.15
N THR A 62 10.67 -12.81 7.70
CA THR A 62 9.96 -11.79 6.89
C THR A 62 9.77 -10.49 7.65
N LEU A 63 9.85 -9.38 6.90
CA LEU A 63 9.42 -8.05 7.31
C LEU A 63 8.21 -7.68 6.45
N LYS A 64 7.08 -7.36 7.08
CA LYS A 64 5.87 -6.87 6.42
C LYS A 64 5.65 -5.42 6.81
N ALA A 65 5.32 -4.59 5.82
CA ALA A 65 4.80 -3.24 6.02
C ALA A 65 3.35 -3.22 5.55
N ARG A 66 2.41 -2.81 6.40
CA ARG A 66 0.97 -2.78 6.14
C ARG A 66 0.42 -1.40 6.41
N LEU A 67 -0.27 -0.84 5.46
CA LEU A 67 -0.96 0.44 5.60
C LEU A 67 -2.44 0.20 5.82
N TYR A 68 -2.97 0.79 6.90
CA TYR A 68 -4.39 0.72 7.27
C TYR A 68 -4.99 2.12 7.19
N PHE A 69 -6.16 2.23 6.60
CA PHE A 69 -6.97 3.45 6.61
C PHE A 69 -8.39 3.10 7.08
N SER A 70 -8.85 3.75 8.15
CA SER A 70 -10.12 3.39 8.81
C SER A 70 -10.23 1.89 9.13
N ASP A 71 -9.17 1.31 9.72
CA ASP A 71 -9.04 -0.10 10.09
C ASP A 71 -9.03 -1.11 8.92
N GLU A 72 -9.14 -0.64 7.68
CA GLU A 72 -9.02 -1.47 6.50
C GLU A 72 -7.58 -1.48 5.98
N MET A 73 -7.03 -2.66 5.70
CA MET A 73 -5.72 -2.80 5.09
C MET A 73 -5.79 -2.41 3.61
N VAL A 74 -5.17 -1.28 3.26
CA VAL A 74 -5.21 -0.73 1.89
C VAL A 74 -3.96 -1.05 1.07
N SER A 75 -2.87 -1.43 1.72
CA SER A 75 -1.62 -1.80 1.04
C SER A 75 -0.74 -2.69 1.91
N GLU A 76 0.05 -3.55 1.27
CA GLU A 76 1.04 -4.41 1.93
C GLU A 76 2.32 -4.50 1.07
N THR A 77 3.46 -4.53 1.75
CA THR A 77 4.77 -4.87 1.16
C THR A 77 5.42 -5.93 2.03
N ILE A 78 5.96 -6.99 1.41
CA ILE A 78 6.61 -8.09 2.10
C ILE A 78 8.06 -8.19 1.62
N ILE A 79 9.00 -8.21 2.56
CA ILE A 79 10.43 -8.37 2.31
C ILE A 79 10.92 -9.64 3.02
N ARG A 80 11.64 -10.49 2.31
CA ARG A 80 12.32 -11.64 2.92
C ARG A 80 13.59 -11.17 3.61
N THR A 81 13.69 -11.41 4.91
CA THR A 81 14.84 -11.03 5.74
C THR A 81 15.73 -12.24 5.95
N LYS A 82 16.82 -12.33 5.16
CA LYS A 82 17.74 -13.49 5.19
C LYS A 82 19.01 -13.26 6.02
N VAL A 83 19.37 -12.02 6.23
CA VAL A 83 20.62 -11.62 6.90
C VAL A 83 20.31 -10.83 8.16
N ASN A 84 20.85 -11.27 9.25
CA ASN A 84 20.69 -10.61 10.55
C ASN A 84 21.51 -9.32 10.61
N GLY A 85 20.95 -8.26 11.23
CA GLY A 85 21.62 -6.98 11.42
C GLY A 85 21.80 -6.14 10.15
N GLN A 86 21.15 -6.52 9.04
CA GLN A 86 21.18 -5.77 7.78
C GLN A 86 20.07 -4.73 7.70
N ASP A 87 20.32 -3.67 6.94
CA ASP A 87 19.31 -2.69 6.55
C ASP A 87 18.43 -3.24 5.43
N TYR A 88 17.12 -3.28 5.68
CA TYR A 88 16.11 -3.66 4.71
C TYR A 88 15.37 -2.43 4.22
N THR A 89 15.49 -2.14 2.94
CA THR A 89 14.82 -1.02 2.28
C THR A 89 13.60 -1.50 1.53
N GLY A 90 12.53 -0.72 1.59
CA GLY A 90 11.30 -0.99 0.88
C GLY A 90 10.50 0.28 0.66
N LYS A 91 9.38 0.13 0.00
CA LYS A 91 8.37 1.17 -0.13
C LYS A 91 6.98 0.56 -0.04
N ILE A 92 6.06 1.29 0.60
CA ILE A 92 4.66 0.92 0.63
C ILE A 92 3.86 1.90 -0.20
N TYR A 93 3.03 1.39 -1.08
CA TYR A 93 2.17 2.21 -1.92
C TYR A 93 1.02 2.78 -1.09
N VAL A 94 0.75 4.07 -1.23
CA VAL A 94 -0.39 4.78 -0.65
C VAL A 94 -1.46 4.90 -1.75
N PRO A 95 -2.51 4.06 -1.77
CA PRO A 95 -3.48 4.07 -2.85
C PRO A 95 -4.18 5.42 -2.95
N TYR A 96 -4.40 5.90 -4.18
CA TYR A 96 -5.28 7.03 -4.41
C TYR A 96 -6.72 6.51 -4.39
N LEU A 97 -7.43 6.78 -3.31
CA LEU A 97 -8.82 6.42 -3.14
C LEU A 97 -9.69 7.63 -3.46
N ALA A 98 -10.51 7.53 -4.51
CA ALA A 98 -11.44 8.58 -4.87
C ALA A 98 -12.41 8.84 -3.71
N ASN A 99 -12.73 10.11 -3.47
CA ASN A 99 -13.68 10.56 -2.43
C ASN A 99 -13.24 10.33 -0.97
N ILE A 100 -12.02 9.88 -0.70
CA ILE A 100 -11.50 9.84 0.67
C ILE A 100 -10.88 11.20 1.01
N PRO A 101 -11.27 11.83 2.12
CA PRO A 101 -10.66 13.07 2.58
C PRO A 101 -9.25 12.85 3.08
N ASN A 102 -8.50 13.93 3.27
CA ASN A 102 -7.25 13.89 4.03
C ASN A 102 -7.52 13.29 5.41
N GLY A 103 -6.57 12.53 5.92
CA GLY A 103 -6.74 11.84 7.20
C GLY A 103 -5.45 11.20 7.68
N THR A 104 -5.56 10.39 8.71
CA THR A 104 -4.44 9.63 9.28
C THR A 104 -4.61 8.16 8.94
N ALA A 105 -3.53 7.54 8.47
CA ALA A 105 -3.41 6.10 8.29
C ALA A 105 -2.48 5.52 9.34
N THR A 106 -2.64 4.26 9.68
CA THR A 106 -1.70 3.54 10.52
C THR A 106 -0.78 2.67 9.65
N LEU A 107 0.52 2.93 9.71
CA LEU A 107 1.54 2.09 9.06
C LEU A 107 2.13 1.14 10.10
N LYS A 108 1.86 -0.15 9.92
CA LYS A 108 2.31 -1.22 10.83
C LYS A 108 3.44 -2.01 10.18
N PHE A 109 4.54 -2.17 10.90
CA PHE A 109 5.65 -3.04 10.55
C PHE A 109 5.62 -4.29 11.41
N ILE A 110 5.79 -5.45 10.80
CA ILE A 110 5.75 -6.77 11.44
C ILE A 110 7.00 -7.53 11.02
N LEU A 111 7.92 -7.74 11.96
CA LEU A 111 9.11 -8.55 11.76
C LEU A 111 8.89 -9.93 12.40
N GLN A 112 9.16 -10.98 11.64
CA GLN A 112 9.00 -12.36 12.08
C GLN A 112 10.28 -13.15 11.87
N ASN A 113 10.67 -13.96 12.83
CA ASN A 113 11.74 -14.95 12.71
C ASN A 113 11.22 -16.32 12.23
N ILE A 114 12.10 -17.29 12.02
CA ILE A 114 11.72 -18.65 11.55
C ILE A 114 10.95 -19.46 12.59
N ASN A 115 11.04 -19.12 13.90
CA ASN A 115 10.30 -19.73 14.99
C ASN A 115 8.96 -19.03 15.24
N PHE A 116 8.49 -18.20 14.29
CA PHE A 116 7.22 -17.49 14.32
C PHE A 116 7.08 -16.44 15.42
N THR A 117 8.16 -16.07 16.12
CA THR A 117 8.16 -14.92 17.01
C THR A 117 8.04 -13.64 16.22
N ILE A 118 7.18 -12.74 16.69
CA ILE A 118 6.79 -11.51 15.99
C ILE A 118 7.11 -10.30 16.86
N THR A 119 7.66 -9.26 16.25
CA THR A 119 7.72 -7.90 16.81
C THR A 119 6.99 -6.94 15.89
N GLU A 120 6.14 -6.09 16.46
CA GLU A 120 5.36 -5.09 15.73
C GLU A 120 5.72 -3.67 16.16
N LYS A 121 5.75 -2.75 15.19
CA LYS A 121 5.78 -1.29 15.43
C LYS A 121 4.77 -0.61 14.52
N SER A 122 4.07 0.39 15.05
CA SER A 122 3.07 1.14 14.30
C SER A 122 3.37 2.65 14.38
N TYR A 123 3.08 3.35 13.28
CA TYR A 123 3.23 4.79 13.15
C TYR A 123 1.97 5.39 12.52
N ASP A 124 1.58 6.54 13.02
CA ASP A 124 0.54 7.32 12.40
C ASP A 124 1.13 8.16 11.26
N VAL A 125 0.55 8.02 10.07
CA VAL A 125 0.98 8.69 8.84
C VAL A 125 -0.12 9.62 8.38
N ALA A 126 0.17 10.92 8.33
CA ALA A 126 -0.77 11.90 7.79
C ALA A 126 -0.86 11.75 6.27
N LEU A 127 -2.05 11.42 5.77
CA LEU A 127 -2.32 11.28 4.34
C LEU A 127 -3.05 12.51 3.80
N SER A 128 -2.55 13.03 2.69
CA SER A 128 -3.18 14.17 2.02
C SER A 128 -3.31 13.95 0.52
N ARG A 129 -4.30 14.61 -0.08
CA ARG A 129 -4.49 14.59 -1.52
C ARG A 129 -3.41 15.42 -2.20
N PRO A 130 -2.84 14.92 -3.30
CA PRO A 130 -1.97 15.73 -4.13
C PRO A 130 -2.75 16.85 -4.80
N ASP A 131 -2.16 18.03 -4.84
CA ASP A 131 -2.67 19.17 -5.58
C ASP A 131 -2.01 19.20 -6.96
N PHE A 132 -2.66 18.63 -7.96
CA PHE A 132 -2.10 18.53 -9.30
C PHE A 132 -2.02 19.92 -9.97
N PRO A 133 -0.92 20.24 -10.67
CA PRO A 133 -0.79 21.49 -11.40
C PRO A 133 -1.68 21.53 -12.65
N TYR A 134 -1.98 20.37 -13.23
CA TYR A 134 -2.87 20.17 -14.38
C TYR A 134 -3.38 18.74 -14.40
N LEU A 135 -4.40 18.48 -15.19
CA LEU A 135 -4.83 17.15 -15.56
C LEU A 135 -4.84 17.02 -17.09
N THR A 136 -4.99 15.81 -17.62
CA THR A 136 -5.09 15.55 -19.05
C THR A 136 -6.32 14.71 -19.33
N LEU A 137 -7.24 15.23 -20.15
CA LEU A 137 -8.37 14.46 -20.68
C LEU A 137 -7.88 13.66 -21.89
N ILE A 138 -8.00 12.36 -21.83
CA ILE A 138 -7.69 11.43 -22.92
C ILE A 138 -9.02 11.03 -23.58
N SER A 139 -9.17 11.28 -24.87
CA SER A 139 -10.36 10.91 -25.63
C SER A 139 -9.97 10.35 -27.01
N GLY A 140 -10.03 9.02 -27.14
CA GLY A 140 -9.46 8.32 -28.28
C GLY A 140 -7.95 8.59 -28.37
N ASP A 141 -7.48 9.05 -29.52
CA ASP A 141 -6.08 9.40 -29.75
C ASP A 141 -5.76 10.88 -29.44
N GLN A 142 -6.70 11.62 -28.87
CA GLN A 142 -6.55 13.03 -28.55
C GLN A 142 -6.28 13.23 -27.06
N GLU A 143 -5.34 14.13 -26.77
CA GLU A 143 -4.99 14.56 -25.41
C GLU A 143 -5.31 16.05 -25.26
N TYR A 144 -6.11 16.38 -24.24
CA TYR A 144 -6.48 17.75 -23.93
C TYR A 144 -5.97 18.11 -22.55
N ARG A 145 -5.06 19.07 -22.47
CA ARG A 145 -4.56 19.57 -21.18
C ARG A 145 -5.63 20.40 -20.50
N MET A 146 -5.94 20.03 -19.27
CA MET A 146 -6.89 20.72 -18.39
C MET A 146 -6.10 21.61 -17.44
N GLU A 147 -6.32 22.91 -17.50
CA GLU A 147 -5.65 23.86 -16.62
C GLU A 147 -6.39 23.99 -15.30
N LYS A 148 -5.63 24.13 -14.22
CA LYS A 148 -6.17 24.33 -12.90
C LYS A 148 -6.77 25.73 -12.77
N VAL A 149 -8.04 25.81 -12.41
CA VAL A 149 -8.78 27.10 -12.24
C VAL A 149 -9.05 27.44 -10.77
N ALA A 150 -9.09 26.42 -9.89
CA ALA A 150 -9.20 26.55 -8.44
C ALA A 150 -8.69 25.27 -7.77
N ALA A 151 -8.68 25.23 -6.44
CA ALA A 151 -8.32 24.04 -5.68
C ALA A 151 -9.20 22.85 -6.10
N ASN A 152 -8.57 21.78 -6.62
CA ASN A 152 -9.23 20.57 -7.15
C ASN A 152 -10.23 20.83 -8.30
N GLN A 153 -10.13 21.95 -8.99
CA GLN A 153 -10.97 22.29 -10.13
C GLN A 153 -10.10 22.52 -11.37
N TYR A 154 -10.44 21.83 -12.45
CA TYR A 154 -9.72 21.88 -13.70
C TYR A 154 -10.68 22.11 -14.85
N SER A 155 -10.26 22.86 -15.85
CA SER A 155 -11.07 23.14 -17.03
C SER A 155 -10.26 22.97 -18.30
N VAL A 156 -10.95 22.59 -19.37
CA VAL A 156 -10.43 22.58 -20.73
C VAL A 156 -11.48 23.13 -21.67
N THR A 157 -11.04 23.93 -22.63
CA THR A 157 -11.91 24.49 -23.68
C THR A 157 -11.45 23.93 -25.02
N GLY A 158 -12.38 23.44 -25.82
CA GLY A 158 -12.10 22.85 -27.12
C GLY A 158 -13.38 22.44 -27.84
N GLU A 159 -13.24 21.94 -29.05
CA GLU A 159 -14.32 21.34 -29.78
C GLU A 159 -14.45 19.87 -29.38
N PHE A 160 -15.57 19.53 -28.78
CA PHE A 160 -15.81 18.17 -28.31
C PHE A 160 -17.02 17.58 -29.03
N ALA A 161 -16.96 16.27 -29.30
CA ALA A 161 -18.13 15.53 -29.77
C ALA A 161 -19.25 15.58 -28.70
N GLN A 162 -20.50 15.41 -29.12
CA GLN A 162 -21.65 15.40 -28.22
C GLN A 162 -21.55 14.40 -27.05
N LYS A 163 -20.76 13.33 -27.24
CA LYS A 163 -20.43 12.35 -26.20
C LYS A 163 -18.91 12.15 -26.23
N VAL A 164 -18.25 12.64 -25.21
CA VAL A 164 -16.83 12.40 -25.01
C VAL A 164 -16.67 11.08 -24.27
N LYS A 165 -15.98 10.14 -24.90
CA LYS A 165 -15.55 8.90 -24.25
C LYS A 165 -14.07 9.03 -23.93
N GLY A 166 -13.70 8.80 -22.69
CA GLY A 166 -12.31 8.94 -22.30
C GLY A 166 -12.10 8.80 -20.80
N TYR A 167 -10.92 9.16 -20.37
CA TYR A 167 -10.55 9.19 -18.95
C TYR A 167 -9.65 10.41 -18.69
N ILE A 168 -9.51 10.76 -17.44
CA ILE A 168 -8.63 11.85 -17.02
C ILE A 168 -7.36 11.23 -16.41
N LYS A 169 -6.21 11.64 -16.93
CA LYS A 169 -4.89 11.25 -16.47
C LYS A 169 -4.30 12.35 -15.60
N ALA A 170 -3.81 12.00 -14.40
CA ALA A 170 -3.08 12.91 -13.54
C ALA A 170 -1.56 12.71 -13.69
N PRO A 171 -0.75 13.76 -13.45
CA PRO A 171 0.69 13.61 -13.27
C PRO A 171 1.02 12.62 -12.15
N LYS A 172 2.19 12.00 -12.22
CA LYS A 172 2.68 11.15 -11.13
C LYS A 172 2.81 11.95 -9.84
N VAL A 173 2.42 11.32 -8.74
CA VAL A 173 2.56 11.90 -7.40
C VAL A 173 3.92 11.50 -6.83
N GLY A 174 4.76 12.50 -6.50
CA GLY A 174 6.08 12.26 -5.94
C GLY A 174 7.04 11.52 -6.88
N ALA A 175 8.21 11.19 -6.37
CA ALA A 175 9.24 10.48 -7.13
C ALA A 175 8.93 8.98 -7.32
N ASN A 176 8.17 8.39 -6.41
CA ASN A 176 7.87 6.96 -6.34
C ASN A 176 6.40 6.62 -6.68
N GLY A 177 5.63 7.63 -7.11
CA GLY A 177 4.21 7.48 -7.39
C GLY A 177 3.92 6.75 -8.69
N ASN A 178 2.72 6.23 -8.79
CA ASN A 178 2.16 5.64 -10.00
C ASN A 178 1.34 6.68 -10.77
N GLU A 179 1.09 6.42 -12.05
CA GLU A 179 0.10 7.16 -12.80
C GLU A 179 -1.29 6.93 -12.21
N ILE A 180 -2.08 7.99 -12.12
CA ILE A 180 -3.44 7.95 -11.61
C ILE A 180 -4.37 8.32 -12.76
N ASN A 181 -5.32 7.44 -13.03
CA ASN A 181 -6.37 7.68 -14.00
C ASN A 181 -7.71 7.81 -13.26
N PHE A 182 -8.50 8.80 -13.65
CA PHE A 182 -9.85 9.01 -13.12
C PHE A 182 -10.86 8.68 -14.21
N GLY A 183 -11.86 7.92 -13.83
CA GLY A 183 -12.97 7.60 -14.68
C GLY A 183 -14.29 7.96 -14.00
N TRP A 184 -15.42 7.65 -14.67
CA TRP A 184 -16.77 7.86 -14.15
C TRP A 184 -17.51 6.53 -14.09
N SER A 185 -18.14 6.27 -12.98
CA SER A 185 -19.08 5.15 -12.85
C SER A 185 -20.31 5.64 -12.10
N ASN A 186 -21.49 5.43 -12.66
CA ASN A 186 -22.77 5.83 -12.05
C ASN A 186 -22.83 7.30 -11.61
N GLY A 187 -22.19 8.20 -12.36
CA GLY A 187 -22.17 9.63 -12.04
C GLY A 187 -21.13 10.05 -10.99
N ALA A 188 -20.33 9.12 -10.48
CA ALA A 188 -19.23 9.40 -9.55
C ALA A 188 -17.87 9.24 -10.22
N ILE A 189 -16.89 10.04 -9.78
CA ILE A 189 -15.50 9.87 -10.19
C ILE A 189 -14.92 8.65 -9.47
N ILE A 190 -14.29 7.76 -10.24
CA ILE A 190 -13.53 6.62 -9.73
C ILE A 190 -12.07 6.77 -10.11
N SER A 191 -11.16 6.32 -9.24
CA SER A 191 -9.75 6.16 -9.58
C SER A 191 -9.48 4.74 -10.02
N SER A 192 -8.73 4.57 -11.13
CA SER A 192 -8.24 3.27 -11.57
C SER A 192 -6.72 3.26 -11.57
N ARG A 193 -6.12 2.09 -11.34
CA ARG A 193 -4.70 1.89 -11.66
C ARG A 193 -4.55 1.89 -13.19
N SER A 194 -3.38 2.30 -13.68
CA SER A 194 -3.07 2.41 -15.11
C SER A 194 -3.30 1.14 -15.96
N SER A 195 -3.56 -0.01 -15.34
CA SER A 195 -3.84 -1.29 -16.02
C SER A 195 -5.31 -1.53 -16.33
N ASP A 196 -6.24 -0.79 -15.74
CA ASP A 196 -7.66 -0.97 -15.96
C ASP A 196 -8.18 0.09 -16.92
N SER A 197 -8.20 -0.23 -18.21
CA SER A 197 -8.83 0.59 -19.25
C SER A 197 -10.37 0.50 -19.14
N SER A 198 -10.95 1.08 -18.11
CA SER A 198 -12.39 1.26 -18.06
C SER A 198 -12.77 2.48 -18.88
N THR A 199 -13.43 2.24 -19.99
CA THR A 199 -13.98 3.29 -20.86
C THR A 199 -15.10 4.03 -20.11
N VAL A 200 -14.89 5.33 -19.88
CA VAL A 200 -15.86 6.15 -19.15
C VAL A 200 -16.63 7.02 -20.12
N SER A 201 -17.95 6.94 -20.06
CA SER A 201 -18.85 7.80 -20.84
C SER A 201 -19.22 9.03 -19.99
N THR A 202 -18.76 10.19 -20.39
CA THR A 202 -19.21 11.47 -19.82
C THR A 202 -20.49 11.92 -20.52
N HIS A 203 -21.58 12.13 -19.73
CA HIS A 203 -22.75 12.82 -20.24
C HIS A 203 -22.68 14.28 -19.77
N PRO A 204 -22.61 15.27 -20.67
CA PRO A 204 -22.77 16.66 -20.30
C PRO A 204 -24.23 16.88 -19.83
N ARG A 205 -24.40 17.33 -18.58
CA ARG A 205 -25.71 17.71 -18.06
C ARG A 205 -26.13 18.98 -18.78
N ARG A 206 -27.09 18.88 -19.71
CA ARG A 206 -27.70 20.02 -20.38
C ARG A 206 -28.46 20.85 -19.36
N ARG A 207 -27.93 22.03 -18.97
CA ARG A 207 -28.77 23.13 -18.48
C ARG A 207 -29.35 23.81 -19.72
N GLY A 208 -30.66 23.77 -19.85
CA GLY A 208 -31.35 24.51 -20.87
C GLY A 208 -31.16 26.02 -20.62
N SER A 209 -30.57 26.67 -21.60
CA SER A 209 -30.69 28.10 -21.81
C SER A 209 -30.30 28.39 -23.27
N THR A 210 -31.16 29.08 -23.90
CA THR A 210 -31.11 29.62 -25.25
C THR A 210 -29.89 30.51 -25.45
N SER A 211 -29.36 30.47 -26.70
CA SER A 211 -28.47 31.41 -27.37
C SER A 211 -26.98 31.38 -27.01
N ASP A 212 -26.20 31.00 -28.03
CA ASP A 212 -24.87 31.52 -28.41
C ASP A 212 -23.82 31.73 -27.30
N GLU A 213 -23.37 30.63 -26.67
CA GLU A 213 -22.06 30.64 -26.03
C GLU A 213 -21.38 29.27 -26.18
N ARG A 214 -20.15 29.32 -26.67
CA ARG A 214 -19.27 28.18 -26.83
C ARG A 214 -19.07 27.50 -25.46
N SER A 215 -19.51 26.29 -25.38
CA SER A 215 -19.61 25.47 -24.15
C SER A 215 -18.26 25.28 -23.50
N ALA A 216 -18.02 25.97 -22.38
CA ALA A 216 -16.95 25.61 -21.45
C ALA A 216 -17.45 24.48 -20.53
N THR A 217 -16.89 23.31 -20.65
CA THR A 217 -17.23 22.17 -19.78
C THR A 217 -16.34 22.22 -18.54
N ARG A 218 -16.93 22.47 -17.36
CA ARG A 218 -16.24 22.38 -16.07
C ARG A 218 -16.44 20.99 -15.49
N TYR A 219 -15.37 20.41 -15.04
CA TYR A 219 -15.36 19.19 -14.22
C TYR A 219 -14.90 19.57 -12.81
N THR A 220 -15.74 19.33 -11.82
CA THR A 220 -15.45 19.52 -10.39
C THR A 220 -15.31 18.16 -9.73
#